data_4f2b3bba617a4c7d83acb9e73d9acd0e
#
_entry.id   4f2b3bba617a4c7d83acb9e73d9acd0e
#
_cell.length_a   1.000
_cell.length_b   1.000
_cell.length_c   1.000
_cell.angle_alpha   90.00
_cell.angle_beta   90.00
_cell.angle_gamma   90.00
#
_symmetry.space_group_name_H-M   'P 1'
#
loop_
_entity.id
_entity.type
_entity.pdbx_description
1 polymer ?
#
loop_
_entity_poly.entity_id
_entity_poly.type
_entity_poly.pdbx_seq_one_letter_code
_entity_poly.pdbx_strand_id
1 'polypeptide(L)'
;KKGVFGIKDKNHLAIEAIQKFTDETNIDMCILGDFYPSGDEYELVYAGTKRLIPPHGIPLDVGCLVNNVETFYNVHNASIGKPVTQKFVCVTGMVKEPKSFFVPIGTSFKEIIEFAGGTTTSDYGIFVSGILMGKLSFDTSEVVTKTTAGIIILPKDHYLISRMNREIKDMNRIGKSACDQCSYCTEFCPRYLLGYDVQPHK
;
A
#
# COMPACT_ATOMS: atom_id res chain seq x y z
N LYS A 1 18.29 21.05 -2.72
CA LYS A 1 17.23 20.08 -2.40
C LYS A 1 17.80 18.69 -2.64
N LYS A 2 17.50 17.72 -1.81
CA LYS A 2 17.99 16.35 -1.89
C LYS A 2 16.81 15.41 -2.18
N GLY A 3 17.00 14.51 -3.14
CA GLY A 3 16.05 13.43 -3.41
C GLY A 3 16.46 12.17 -2.65
N VAL A 4 15.47 11.39 -2.20
CA VAL A 4 15.71 10.09 -1.56
C VAL A 4 14.66 9.10 -2.06
N PHE A 5 15.10 7.94 -2.56
CA PHE A 5 14.22 6.82 -2.83
C PHE A 5 14.12 5.93 -1.59
N GLY A 6 12.91 5.79 -1.04
CA GLY A 6 12.61 4.78 -0.02
C GLY A 6 12.13 3.48 -0.67
N ILE A 7 12.83 2.38 -0.41
CA ILE A 7 12.51 1.09 -1.02
C ILE A 7 12.73 -0.04 -0.02
N LYS A 8 11.81 -1.02 0.02
CA LYS A 8 11.97 -2.20 0.88
C LYS A 8 13.08 -3.12 0.36
N ASP A 9 13.87 -3.65 1.28
CA ASP A 9 15.03 -4.51 1.01
C ASP A 9 14.71 -5.73 0.13
N LYS A 10 13.53 -6.31 0.24
CA LYS A 10 13.09 -7.44 -0.59
C LYS A 10 12.99 -7.15 -2.09
N ASN A 11 12.98 -5.90 -2.49
CA ASN A 11 12.81 -5.51 -3.90
C ASN A 11 14.16 -5.41 -4.64
N HIS A 12 14.97 -6.47 -4.60
CA HIS A 12 16.35 -6.48 -5.10
C HIS A 12 16.49 -5.98 -6.54
N LEU A 13 15.65 -6.43 -7.47
CA LEU A 13 15.69 -5.98 -8.86
C LEU A 13 15.43 -4.48 -9.03
N ALA A 14 14.50 -3.94 -8.23
CA ALA A 14 14.22 -2.51 -8.25
C ALA A 14 15.35 -1.70 -7.60
N ILE A 15 15.97 -2.23 -6.53
CA ILE A 15 17.15 -1.63 -5.90
C ILE A 15 18.28 -1.54 -6.91
N GLU A 16 18.62 -2.63 -7.60
CA GLU A 16 19.66 -2.67 -8.63
C GLU A 16 19.40 -1.69 -9.79
N ALA A 17 18.13 -1.60 -10.23
CA ALA A 17 17.75 -0.67 -11.29
C ALA A 17 17.89 0.81 -10.86
N ILE A 18 17.49 1.14 -9.62
CA ILE A 18 17.55 2.50 -9.07
C ILE A 18 19.01 2.87 -8.75
N GLN A 19 19.84 1.94 -8.26
CA GLN A 19 21.22 2.18 -7.90
C GLN A 19 22.02 2.82 -9.04
N LYS A 20 21.79 2.35 -10.27
CA LYS A 20 22.44 2.90 -11.47
C LYS A 20 22.17 4.39 -11.69
N PHE A 21 20.99 4.87 -11.29
CA PHE A 21 20.62 6.29 -11.40
C PHE A 21 21.11 7.10 -10.20
N THR A 22 21.12 6.52 -9.00
CA THR A 22 21.57 7.22 -7.80
C THR A 22 23.07 7.47 -7.82
N ASP A 23 23.86 6.56 -8.39
CA ASP A 23 25.31 6.70 -8.51
C ASP A 23 25.72 7.89 -9.43
N GLU A 24 24.84 8.27 -10.36
CA GLU A 24 25.08 9.36 -11.33
C GLU A 24 24.37 10.67 -10.94
N THR A 25 23.59 10.68 -9.86
CA THR A 25 22.76 11.82 -9.48
C THR A 25 22.94 12.18 -8.01
N ASN A 26 22.42 13.34 -7.59
CA ASN A 26 22.37 13.74 -6.17
C ASN A 26 21.07 13.20 -5.49
N ILE A 27 20.78 11.94 -5.72
CA ILE A 27 19.64 11.24 -5.14
C ILE A 27 20.15 10.06 -4.33
N ASP A 28 19.77 9.98 -3.06
CA ASP A 28 20.15 8.85 -2.20
C ASP A 28 19.12 7.74 -2.25
N MET A 29 19.53 6.57 -1.79
CA MET A 29 18.64 5.44 -1.53
C MET A 29 18.53 5.18 -0.03
N CYS A 30 17.30 5.05 0.48
CA CYS A 30 16.99 4.63 1.83
C CYS A 30 16.38 3.23 1.79
N ILE A 31 17.16 2.22 2.17
CA ILE A 31 16.66 0.85 2.26
C ILE A 31 15.83 0.69 3.52
N LEU A 32 14.59 0.23 3.36
CA LEU A 32 13.60 0.04 4.41
C LEU A 32 13.44 -1.44 4.73
N GLY A 33 13.18 -1.75 6.00
CA GLY A 33 12.87 -3.12 6.42
C GLY A 33 11.56 -3.64 5.84
N ASP A 34 11.45 -4.97 5.70
CA ASP A 34 10.24 -5.62 5.17
C ASP A 34 9.24 -5.92 6.29
N PHE A 35 8.62 -4.90 6.82
CA PHE A 35 7.53 -4.97 7.80
C PHE A 35 6.42 -3.97 7.45
N TYR A 36 5.25 -4.13 8.06
CA TYR A 36 4.19 -3.13 7.99
C TYR A 36 4.24 -2.26 9.27
N PRO A 37 4.20 -0.92 9.15
CA PRO A 37 3.89 -0.09 7.99
C PRO A 37 5.12 0.54 7.29
N SER A 38 6.24 -0.16 7.22
CA SER A 38 7.44 0.34 6.53
C SER A 38 7.10 0.89 5.14
N GLY A 39 7.52 2.13 4.88
CA GLY A 39 7.12 2.88 3.68
C GLY A 39 5.92 3.81 3.88
N ASP A 40 5.25 3.75 5.06
CA ASP A 40 4.37 4.83 5.51
C ASP A 40 5.17 6.15 5.58
N GLU A 41 4.53 7.28 5.33
CA GLU A 41 5.22 8.57 5.23
C GLU A 41 5.95 8.97 6.51
N TYR A 42 5.43 8.66 7.69
CA TYR A 42 6.09 8.94 8.97
C TYR A 42 7.35 8.10 9.15
N GLU A 43 7.25 6.80 8.86
CA GLU A 43 8.38 5.87 8.91
C GLU A 43 9.46 6.28 7.90
N LEU A 44 9.05 6.58 6.67
CA LEU A 44 9.95 6.95 5.59
C LEU A 44 10.68 8.26 5.88
N VAL A 45 9.98 9.29 6.36
CA VAL A 45 10.59 10.58 6.74
C VAL A 45 11.60 10.39 7.86
N TYR A 46 11.26 9.62 8.89
CA TYR A 46 12.19 9.34 9.98
C TYR A 46 13.39 8.51 9.51
N ALA A 47 13.16 7.45 8.73
CA ALA A 47 14.25 6.63 8.20
C ALA A 47 15.23 7.44 7.35
N GLY A 48 14.72 8.29 6.45
CA GLY A 48 15.52 9.05 5.51
C GLY A 48 16.13 10.33 6.06
N THR A 49 15.54 10.94 7.10
CA THR A 49 15.96 12.28 7.58
C THR A 49 16.20 12.39 9.07
N LYS A 50 15.78 11.39 9.86
CA LYS A 50 15.75 11.42 11.36
C LYS A 50 14.86 12.52 11.95
N ARG A 51 13.95 13.09 11.15
CA ARG A 51 12.98 14.08 11.60
C ARG A 51 11.66 13.42 11.97
N LEU A 52 11.10 13.79 13.12
CA LEU A 52 9.76 13.34 13.52
C LEU A 52 8.73 14.37 13.03
N ILE A 53 7.74 13.91 12.29
CA ILE A 53 6.59 14.72 11.93
C ILE A 53 5.79 14.99 13.20
N PRO A 54 5.41 16.24 13.53
CA PRO A 54 4.67 16.52 14.75
C PRO A 54 3.32 15.78 14.78
N PRO A 55 2.75 15.51 15.97
CA PRO A 55 1.40 14.93 16.06
C PRO A 55 0.39 15.72 15.24
N HIS A 56 -0.44 15.04 14.45
CA HIS A 56 -1.38 15.61 13.47
C HIS A 56 -0.73 16.42 12.33
N GLY A 57 0.60 16.45 12.25
CA GLY A 57 1.32 17.12 11.18
C GLY A 57 1.45 16.29 9.91
N ILE A 58 2.05 16.90 8.90
CA ILE A 58 2.33 16.31 7.60
C ILE A 58 3.84 16.40 7.29
N PRO A 59 4.37 15.64 6.33
CA PRO A 59 5.79 15.69 5.98
C PRO A 59 6.32 17.09 5.68
N LEU A 60 5.50 17.98 5.15
CA LEU A 60 5.86 19.37 4.85
C LEU A 60 6.26 20.17 6.10
N ASP A 61 5.69 19.87 7.28
CA ASP A 61 6.01 20.56 8.53
C ASP A 61 7.47 20.36 8.97
N VAL A 62 8.09 19.30 8.47
CA VAL A 62 9.52 19.00 8.68
C VAL A 62 10.35 19.19 7.42
N GLY A 63 9.81 19.90 6.41
CA GLY A 63 10.52 20.24 5.18
C GLY A 63 10.71 19.05 4.24
N CYS A 64 9.84 18.03 4.29
CA CYS A 64 9.85 16.88 3.44
C CYS A 64 8.63 16.85 2.51
N LEU A 65 8.82 16.41 1.26
CA LEU A 65 7.75 16.09 0.33
C LEU A 65 7.82 14.59 0.04
N VAL A 66 6.81 13.85 0.45
CA VAL A 66 6.71 12.41 0.23
C VAL A 66 5.65 12.12 -0.82
N ASN A 67 5.99 11.32 -1.81
CA ASN A 67 5.07 10.88 -2.84
C ASN A 67 5.39 9.44 -3.27
N ASN A 68 4.38 8.73 -3.72
CA ASN A 68 4.55 7.47 -4.43
C ASN A 68 5.31 7.69 -5.74
N VAL A 69 6.13 6.72 -6.15
CA VAL A 69 6.92 6.80 -7.39
C VAL A 69 6.04 7.00 -8.63
N GLU A 70 4.85 6.42 -8.68
CA GLU A 70 3.89 6.64 -9.75
C GLU A 70 3.42 8.10 -9.82
N THR A 71 3.33 8.79 -8.69
CA THR A 71 3.03 10.24 -8.66
C THR A 71 4.12 11.04 -9.35
N PHE A 72 5.39 10.76 -9.07
CA PHE A 72 6.50 11.43 -9.76
C PHE A 72 6.53 11.12 -11.26
N TYR A 73 6.27 9.87 -11.65
CA TYR A 73 6.12 9.51 -13.06
C TYR A 73 5.00 10.32 -13.73
N ASN A 74 3.86 10.47 -13.08
CA ASN A 74 2.73 11.25 -13.60
C ASN A 74 3.02 12.75 -13.63
N VAL A 75 3.77 13.29 -12.66
CA VAL A 75 4.24 14.70 -12.67
C VAL A 75 5.15 14.94 -13.88
N HIS A 76 6.09 14.03 -14.15
CA HIS A 76 6.91 14.12 -15.35
C HIS A 76 6.06 14.09 -16.62
N ASN A 77 5.12 13.15 -16.74
CA ASN A 77 4.22 13.09 -17.89
C ASN A 77 3.40 14.38 -18.07
N ALA A 78 2.88 14.93 -16.98
CA ALA A 78 2.15 16.20 -17.03
C ALA A 78 3.03 17.37 -17.51
N SER A 79 4.30 17.40 -17.13
CA SER A 79 5.24 18.46 -17.58
C SER A 79 5.49 18.47 -19.10
N ILE A 80 5.25 17.33 -19.76
CA ILE A 80 5.33 17.18 -21.23
C ILE A 80 3.95 17.08 -21.89
N GLY A 81 2.89 17.54 -21.21
CA GLY A 81 1.54 17.62 -21.73
C GLY A 81 0.78 16.29 -21.80
N LYS A 82 1.23 15.23 -21.14
CA LYS A 82 0.57 13.93 -21.10
C LYS A 82 -0.33 13.81 -19.86
N PRO A 83 -1.65 13.74 -20.01
CA PRO A 83 -2.57 13.58 -18.87
C PRO A 83 -2.53 12.18 -18.30
N VAL A 84 -2.98 12.04 -17.05
CA VAL A 84 -3.08 10.74 -16.35
C VAL A 84 -4.34 10.02 -16.85
N THR A 85 -4.18 9.17 -17.84
CA THR A 85 -5.24 8.35 -18.47
C THR A 85 -5.08 6.86 -18.21
N GLN A 86 -3.92 6.45 -17.71
CA GLN A 86 -3.60 5.06 -17.42
C GLN A 86 -3.19 4.90 -15.96
N LYS A 87 -3.37 3.70 -15.45
CA LYS A 87 -2.98 3.29 -14.10
C LYS A 87 -2.15 2.02 -14.16
N PHE A 88 -1.04 2.00 -13.44
CA PHE A 88 -0.29 0.77 -13.20
C PHE A 88 -1.01 -0.06 -12.13
N VAL A 89 -1.40 -1.28 -12.46
CA VAL A 89 -2.14 -2.18 -11.57
C VAL A 89 -1.48 -3.55 -11.49
N CYS A 90 -1.57 -4.15 -10.30
CA CYS A 90 -1.15 -5.53 -10.07
C CYS A 90 -2.38 -6.42 -9.92
N VAL A 91 -2.37 -7.57 -10.59
CA VAL A 91 -3.40 -8.61 -10.44
C VAL A 91 -2.73 -9.87 -9.92
N THR A 92 -3.19 -10.37 -8.77
CA THR A 92 -2.55 -11.50 -8.09
C THR A 92 -3.57 -12.34 -7.29
N GLY A 93 -3.09 -13.39 -6.64
CA GLY A 93 -3.91 -14.36 -5.91
C GLY A 93 -4.36 -15.49 -6.83
N MET A 94 -5.63 -15.87 -6.76
CA MET A 94 -6.21 -16.99 -7.49
C MET A 94 -6.49 -16.66 -8.97
N VAL A 95 -5.45 -16.19 -9.68
CA VAL A 95 -5.45 -15.96 -11.12
C VAL A 95 -4.43 -16.87 -11.79
N LYS A 96 -4.61 -17.18 -13.08
CA LYS A 96 -3.71 -18.10 -13.80
C LYS A 96 -2.33 -17.48 -14.02
N GLU A 97 -2.27 -16.19 -14.30
CA GLU A 97 -1.04 -15.48 -14.65
C GLU A 97 -0.93 -14.19 -13.82
N PRO A 98 -0.45 -14.27 -12.54
CA PRO A 98 -0.22 -13.06 -11.74
C PRO A 98 0.75 -12.13 -12.46
N LYS A 99 0.34 -10.86 -12.67
CA LYS A 99 1.16 -9.86 -13.38
C LYS A 99 0.76 -8.43 -13.07
N SER A 100 1.61 -7.51 -13.49
CA SER A 100 1.38 -6.08 -13.39
C SER A 100 1.46 -5.44 -14.76
N PHE A 101 0.56 -4.49 -15.04
CA PHE A 101 0.47 -3.84 -16.35
C PHE A 101 -0.21 -2.46 -16.25
N PHE A 102 -0.06 -1.65 -17.29
CA PHE A 102 -0.81 -0.41 -17.42
C PHE A 102 -2.16 -0.67 -18.09
N VAL A 103 -3.22 -0.08 -17.53
CA VAL A 103 -4.56 -0.10 -18.12
C VAL A 103 -5.15 1.30 -18.13
N PRO A 104 -6.06 1.60 -19.07
CA PRO A 104 -6.86 2.80 -19.01
C PRO A 104 -7.65 2.90 -17.70
N ILE A 105 -7.76 4.10 -17.14
CA ILE A 105 -8.67 4.36 -16.02
C ILE A 105 -10.11 4.12 -16.52
N GLY A 106 -10.90 3.39 -15.74
CA GLY A 106 -12.24 2.94 -16.14
C GLY A 106 -12.30 1.50 -16.65
N THR A 107 -11.15 0.80 -16.84
CA THR A 107 -11.13 -0.64 -17.16
C THR A 107 -11.77 -1.42 -16.02
N SER A 108 -12.68 -2.34 -16.31
CA SER A 108 -13.38 -3.14 -15.30
C SER A 108 -12.46 -4.17 -14.64
N PHE A 109 -12.80 -4.57 -13.41
CA PHE A 109 -12.08 -5.67 -12.74
C PHE A 109 -12.19 -6.97 -13.51
N LYS A 110 -13.33 -7.21 -14.19
CA LYS A 110 -13.51 -8.35 -15.07
C LYS A 110 -12.43 -8.40 -16.15
N GLU A 111 -12.24 -7.30 -16.88
CA GLU A 111 -11.25 -7.21 -17.95
C GLU A 111 -9.83 -7.43 -17.45
N ILE A 112 -9.43 -6.81 -16.32
CA ILE A 112 -8.06 -7.01 -15.79
C ILE A 112 -7.83 -8.42 -15.25
N ILE A 113 -8.87 -9.12 -14.76
CA ILE A 113 -8.82 -10.55 -14.40
C ILE A 113 -8.64 -11.39 -15.66
N GLU A 114 -9.37 -11.10 -16.73
CA GLU A 114 -9.23 -11.78 -18.02
C GLU A 114 -7.83 -11.59 -18.61
N PHE A 115 -7.25 -10.38 -18.51
CA PHE A 115 -5.86 -10.11 -18.86
C PHE A 115 -4.85 -10.93 -18.05
N ALA A 116 -5.18 -11.29 -16.82
CA ALA A 116 -4.40 -12.20 -15.97
C ALA A 116 -4.72 -13.69 -16.22
N GLY A 117 -5.29 -14.02 -17.39
CA GLY A 117 -5.63 -15.38 -17.79
C GLY A 117 -6.90 -15.94 -17.15
N GLY A 118 -7.67 -15.12 -16.45
CA GLY A 118 -8.85 -15.54 -15.69
C GLY A 118 -8.51 -16.10 -14.32
N THR A 119 -9.56 -16.44 -13.56
CA THR A 119 -9.41 -16.99 -12.20
C THR A 119 -9.14 -18.50 -12.21
N THR A 120 -8.50 -18.99 -11.16
CA THR A 120 -8.31 -20.44 -10.89
C THR A 120 -9.40 -21.01 -9.96
N THR A 121 -10.34 -20.16 -9.52
CA THR A 121 -11.48 -20.54 -8.66
C THR A 121 -12.76 -19.91 -9.21
N SER A 122 -13.90 -20.55 -8.98
CA SER A 122 -15.20 -20.10 -9.46
C SER A 122 -15.89 -19.12 -8.50
N ASP A 123 -15.62 -19.23 -7.21
CA ASP A 123 -16.25 -18.40 -6.17
C ASP A 123 -15.17 -17.66 -5.37
N TYR A 124 -15.14 -16.35 -5.48
CA TYR A 124 -14.05 -15.53 -4.97
C TYR A 124 -14.50 -14.14 -4.51
N GLY A 125 -13.66 -13.52 -3.71
CA GLY A 125 -13.72 -12.10 -3.40
C GLY A 125 -12.49 -11.37 -3.92
N ILE A 126 -12.63 -10.08 -4.10
CA ILE A 126 -11.64 -9.17 -4.67
C ILE A 126 -11.21 -8.18 -3.60
N PHE A 127 -9.95 -8.25 -3.14
CA PHE A 127 -9.36 -7.19 -2.35
C PHE A 127 -8.79 -6.12 -3.27
N VAL A 128 -9.32 -4.91 -3.18
CA VAL A 128 -8.91 -3.77 -3.99
C VAL A 128 -7.85 -2.96 -3.22
N SER A 129 -6.69 -2.74 -3.83
CA SER A 129 -5.57 -1.95 -3.28
C SER A 129 -4.91 -2.54 -2.03
N GLY A 130 -5.10 -3.83 -1.77
CA GLY A 130 -4.41 -4.56 -0.71
C GLY A 130 -5.31 -5.09 0.40
N ILE A 131 -4.78 -6.02 1.20
CA ILE A 131 -5.54 -6.73 2.24
C ILE A 131 -5.60 -5.99 3.58
N LEU A 132 -4.70 -5.03 3.83
CA LEU A 132 -4.62 -4.29 5.11
C LEU A 132 -5.37 -2.96 5.06
N MET A 133 -5.22 -2.21 3.97
CA MET A 133 -5.80 -0.87 3.82
C MET A 133 -6.83 -0.77 2.69
N GLY A 134 -7.00 -1.82 1.90
CA GLY A 134 -7.94 -1.87 0.79
C GLY A 134 -9.36 -2.23 1.23
N LYS A 135 -10.22 -2.39 0.25
CA LYS A 135 -11.61 -2.82 0.47
C LYS A 135 -11.86 -4.19 -0.14
N LEU A 136 -12.82 -4.93 0.44
CA LEU A 136 -13.34 -6.15 -0.15
C LEU A 136 -14.50 -5.81 -1.10
N SER A 137 -14.48 -6.40 -2.29
CA SER A 137 -15.57 -6.34 -3.27
C SER A 137 -15.90 -7.74 -3.79
N PHE A 138 -17.13 -7.92 -4.24
CA PHE A 138 -17.58 -9.09 -4.98
C PHE A 138 -18.10 -8.71 -6.39
N ASP A 139 -17.99 -7.43 -6.73
CA ASP A 139 -18.46 -6.89 -7.98
C ASP A 139 -17.32 -6.75 -9.00
N THR A 140 -17.34 -7.55 -10.03
CA THR A 140 -16.37 -7.51 -11.12
C THR A 140 -16.62 -6.38 -12.12
N SER A 141 -17.77 -5.70 -12.04
CA SER A 141 -18.08 -4.52 -12.85
C SER A 141 -17.45 -3.23 -12.30
N GLU A 142 -16.96 -3.24 -11.06
CA GLU A 142 -16.17 -2.12 -10.54
C GLU A 142 -14.97 -1.85 -11.44
N VAL A 143 -14.53 -0.59 -11.46
CA VAL A 143 -13.51 -0.14 -12.41
C VAL A 143 -12.22 0.33 -11.73
N VAL A 144 -11.14 0.26 -12.46
CA VAL A 144 -9.84 0.84 -12.08
C VAL A 144 -9.98 2.36 -12.00
N THR A 145 -9.61 2.92 -10.87
CA THR A 145 -9.54 4.36 -10.62
C THR A 145 -8.10 4.82 -10.44
N LYS A 146 -7.87 6.11 -10.29
CA LYS A 146 -6.53 6.67 -10.00
C LYS A 146 -5.93 6.15 -8.69
N THR A 147 -6.77 5.68 -7.76
CA THR A 147 -6.34 5.15 -6.45
C THR A 147 -6.24 3.62 -6.41
N THR A 148 -6.60 2.93 -7.48
CA THR A 148 -6.51 1.46 -7.55
C THR A 148 -5.07 1.02 -7.76
N ALA A 149 -4.41 0.46 -6.75
CA ALA A 149 -3.06 -0.09 -6.87
C ALA A 149 -3.03 -1.49 -7.50
N GLY A 150 -4.15 -2.22 -7.42
CA GLY A 150 -4.32 -3.55 -7.97
C GLY A 150 -5.43 -4.31 -7.28
N ILE A 151 -5.56 -5.58 -7.64
CA ILE A 151 -6.55 -6.49 -7.04
C ILE A 151 -5.89 -7.80 -6.65
N ILE A 152 -6.40 -8.37 -5.55
CA ILE A 152 -6.00 -9.69 -5.06
C ILE A 152 -7.24 -10.56 -5.03
N ILE A 153 -7.22 -11.65 -5.77
CA ILE A 153 -8.32 -12.61 -5.85
C ILE A 153 -8.11 -13.70 -4.81
N LEU A 154 -9.05 -13.87 -3.90
CA LEU A 154 -9.01 -14.94 -2.91
C LEU A 154 -10.29 -15.78 -2.96
N PRO A 155 -10.21 -17.11 -2.65
CA PRO A 155 -11.38 -17.96 -2.56
C PRO A 155 -12.37 -17.39 -1.54
N LYS A 156 -13.66 -17.52 -1.77
CA LYS A 156 -14.70 -16.92 -0.91
C LYS A 156 -14.68 -17.44 0.53
N ASP A 157 -14.23 -18.66 0.73
CA ASP A 157 -14.05 -19.28 2.05
C ASP A 157 -12.75 -18.88 2.75
N HIS A 158 -11.93 -18.04 2.13
CA HIS A 158 -10.67 -17.60 2.72
C HIS A 158 -10.90 -16.78 4.01
N TYR A 159 -10.07 -17.04 5.04
CA TYR A 159 -10.17 -16.37 6.34
C TYR A 159 -10.27 -14.85 6.26
N LEU A 160 -9.48 -14.21 5.40
CA LEU A 160 -9.48 -12.74 5.26
C LEU A 160 -10.83 -12.22 4.74
N ILE A 161 -11.47 -12.94 3.79
CA ILE A 161 -12.80 -12.57 3.28
C ILE A 161 -13.83 -12.74 4.39
N SER A 162 -13.84 -13.88 5.08
CA SER A 162 -14.72 -14.12 6.23
C SER A 162 -14.53 -13.04 7.31
N ARG A 163 -13.29 -12.65 7.61
CA ARG A 163 -13.00 -11.62 8.59
C ARG A 163 -13.52 -10.24 8.18
N MET A 164 -13.33 -9.83 6.92
CA MET A 164 -13.78 -8.53 6.41
C MET A 164 -15.30 -8.44 6.25
N ASN A 165 -15.97 -9.58 6.06
CA ASN A 165 -17.41 -9.67 5.84
C ASN A 165 -18.20 -10.00 7.13
N ARG A 166 -17.59 -9.82 8.32
CA ARG A 166 -18.25 -10.06 9.60
C ARG A 166 -19.39 -9.08 9.84
N GLU A 167 -20.47 -9.59 10.42
CA GLU A 167 -21.60 -8.77 10.84
C GLU A 167 -21.25 -7.91 12.07
N ILE A 168 -21.95 -6.78 12.21
CA ILE A 168 -21.79 -5.86 13.35
C ILE A 168 -21.96 -6.57 14.70
N LYS A 169 -22.86 -7.57 14.78
CA LYS A 169 -23.07 -8.36 16.02
C LYS A 169 -21.78 -9.06 16.47
N ASP A 170 -20.98 -9.60 15.53
CA ASP A 170 -19.72 -10.28 15.84
C ASP A 170 -18.65 -9.27 16.28
N MET A 171 -18.59 -8.12 15.64
CA MET A 171 -17.71 -7.02 16.04
C MET A 171 -18.05 -6.52 17.45
N ASN A 172 -19.33 -6.34 17.75
CA ASN A 172 -19.80 -5.93 19.08
C ASN A 172 -19.44 -6.94 20.16
N ARG A 173 -19.57 -8.24 19.88
CA ARG A 173 -19.19 -9.30 20.82
C ARG A 173 -17.69 -9.24 21.15
N ILE A 174 -16.84 -9.09 20.13
CA ILE A 174 -15.38 -9.00 20.30
C ILE A 174 -14.99 -7.70 21.01
N GLY A 175 -15.58 -6.56 20.60
CA GLY A 175 -15.30 -5.25 21.18
C GLY A 175 -15.76 -5.07 22.63
N LYS A 176 -16.66 -5.92 23.12
CA LYS A 176 -17.08 -5.96 24.54
C LYS A 176 -16.20 -6.85 25.42
N SER A 177 -15.22 -7.53 24.86
CA SER A 177 -14.28 -8.32 25.65
C SER A 177 -13.44 -7.40 26.54
N ALA A 178 -13.19 -7.84 27.78
CA ALA A 178 -12.34 -7.11 28.71
C ALA A 178 -10.88 -7.05 28.17
N CYS A 179 -10.21 -5.93 28.43
CA CYS A 179 -8.81 -5.75 28.11
C CYS A 179 -7.93 -6.42 29.18
N ASP A 180 -7.03 -7.32 28.77
CA ASP A 180 -6.09 -8.04 29.66
C ASP A 180 -4.92 -7.17 30.13
N GLN A 181 -4.85 -5.91 29.71
CA GLN A 181 -3.76 -4.96 30.04
C GLN A 181 -2.36 -5.45 29.64
N CYS A 182 -2.25 -6.27 28.59
CA CYS A 182 -0.96 -6.84 28.15
C CYS A 182 -0.03 -5.82 27.49
N SER A 183 -0.50 -4.60 27.18
CA SER A 183 0.26 -3.50 26.57
C SER A 183 0.76 -3.74 25.13
N TYR A 184 0.54 -4.89 24.52
CA TYR A 184 1.04 -5.20 23.17
C TYR A 184 0.59 -4.19 22.11
N CYS A 185 -0.63 -3.64 22.23
CA CYS A 185 -1.11 -2.60 21.31
C CYS A 185 -0.25 -1.32 21.37
N THR A 186 0.44 -1.06 22.47
CA THR A 186 1.42 0.02 22.60
C THR A 186 2.81 -0.42 22.17
N GLU A 187 3.30 -1.55 22.64
CA GLU A 187 4.64 -2.06 22.33
C GLU A 187 4.86 -2.27 20.83
N PHE A 188 3.83 -2.68 20.10
CA PHE A 188 3.88 -2.85 18.65
C PHE A 188 3.31 -1.65 17.85
N CYS A 189 2.92 -0.57 18.52
CA CYS A 189 2.44 0.62 17.82
C CYS A 189 3.58 1.30 17.06
N PRO A 190 3.52 1.44 15.73
CA PRO A 190 4.58 2.08 14.94
C PRO A 190 4.88 3.50 15.42
N ARG A 191 3.87 4.25 15.83
CA ARG A 191 4.06 5.62 16.35
C ARG A 191 4.79 5.63 17.70
N TYR A 192 4.43 4.70 18.60
CA TYR A 192 5.17 4.54 19.86
C TYR A 192 6.63 4.17 19.62
N LEU A 193 6.90 3.25 18.71
CA LEU A 193 8.25 2.83 18.34
C LEU A 193 9.08 3.96 17.70
N LEU A 194 8.44 4.92 17.03
CA LEU A 194 9.11 6.13 16.56
C LEU A 194 9.38 7.16 17.66
N GLY A 195 8.84 6.97 18.88
CA GLY A 195 9.04 7.87 20.01
C GLY A 195 7.91 8.86 20.28
N TYR A 196 6.73 8.67 19.65
CA TYR A 196 5.55 9.47 19.99
C TYR A 196 4.95 9.00 21.32
N ASP A 197 4.43 9.96 22.11
CA ASP A 197 3.68 9.66 23.34
C ASP A 197 2.26 9.19 23.00
N VAL A 198 2.17 7.96 22.51
CA VAL A 198 0.93 7.28 22.14
C VAL A 198 0.86 5.94 22.85
N GLN A 199 -0.12 5.77 23.72
CA GLN A 199 -0.28 4.58 24.55
C GLN A 199 -1.67 3.94 24.33
N PRO A 200 -1.88 3.18 23.22
CA PRO A 200 -3.19 2.61 22.87
C PRO A 200 -3.84 1.72 23.92
N HIS A 201 -3.08 1.23 24.92
CA HIS A 201 -3.61 0.39 26.00
C HIS A 201 -4.26 1.22 27.13
N LYS A 202 -4.02 2.53 27.20
CA LYS A 202 -4.67 3.45 28.13
C LYS A 202 -5.88 4.11 27.52
#